data_d7a566103cd7135aa86514bcdc6f7e01
#
_entry.id   d7a566103cd7135aa86514bcdc6f7e01
#
_cell.length_a   1.000
_cell.length_b   1.000
_cell.length_c   1.000
_cell.angle_alpha   90.00
_cell.angle_beta   90.00
_cell.angle_gamma   90.00
#
_symmetry.space_group_name_H-M   'P 1'
#
loop_
_entity.id
_entity.type
_entity.pdbx_description
1 polymer ?
#
loop_
_entity_poly.entity_id
_entity_poly.type
_entity_poly.pdbx_seq_one_letter_code
_entity_poly.pdbx_strand_id
1 'polypeptide(L)'
;MLAFDPGTVGPLTSTGMSRARGTESVESSHVLALRTPMPADVTYSFDTQFGSNAAVLEDTSPTLKSSQQPPSVSPPGLAVRRLTPLECERLQGWPDDHTRWTADGKEQADTNRYKQCGNGVASPVARWVGEQLRPVLETE
;
A
#
# COMPACT_ATOMS: atom_id res chain seq x y z
N MET A 1 23.76 -12.25 27.66
CA MET A 1 22.31 -12.28 27.35
C MET A 1 21.71 -11.08 28.05
N LEU A 2 21.60 -9.94 27.34
CA LEU A 2 21.04 -8.70 27.90
C LEU A 2 19.51 -8.81 27.80
N ALA A 3 18.83 -8.77 28.95
CA ALA A 3 17.39 -8.74 29.01
C ALA A 3 16.89 -7.40 28.46
N PHE A 4 16.00 -7.46 27.48
CA PHE A 4 15.36 -6.31 26.87
C PHE A 4 14.20 -5.84 27.77
N ASP A 5 14.25 -4.57 28.17
CA ASP A 5 13.16 -3.93 28.90
C ASP A 5 12.17 -3.27 27.89
N PRO A 6 10.94 -3.79 27.75
CA PRO A 6 9.97 -3.24 26.81
C PRO A 6 9.39 -1.88 27.22
N GLY A 7 9.74 -1.35 28.41
CA GLY A 7 9.22 -0.07 28.91
C GLY A 7 9.95 1.18 28.41
N THR A 8 11.07 1.04 27.71
CA THR A 8 11.96 2.18 27.38
C THR A 8 11.89 2.66 25.92
N VAL A 9 11.00 2.11 25.11
CA VAL A 9 10.87 2.54 23.70
C VAL A 9 9.98 3.75 23.61
N GLY A 10 10.59 4.94 23.64
CA GLY A 10 9.91 6.18 23.32
C GLY A 10 9.51 6.27 21.82
N PRO A 11 8.55 7.14 21.48
CA PRO A 11 8.15 7.31 20.08
C PRO A 11 9.35 7.72 19.22
N LEU A 12 9.50 7.10 18.05
CA LEU A 12 10.51 7.46 17.05
C LEU A 12 10.25 8.89 16.58
N THR A 13 11.07 9.83 17.03
CA THR A 13 10.99 11.23 16.56
C THR A 13 11.92 11.42 15.37
N SER A 14 11.51 12.26 14.42
CA SER A 14 12.31 12.59 13.23
C SER A 14 13.72 13.12 13.58
N THR A 15 13.87 13.70 14.77
CA THR A 15 15.14 14.21 15.27
C THR A 15 16.13 13.09 15.63
N GLY A 16 15.66 11.90 15.98
CA GLY A 16 16.52 10.75 16.24
C GLY A 16 17.14 10.15 14.98
N MET A 17 16.46 10.23 13.85
CA MET A 17 16.95 9.70 12.58
C MET A 17 18.06 10.55 11.96
N SER A 18 18.05 11.89 12.16
CA SER A 18 19.07 12.79 11.57
C SER A 18 20.43 12.73 12.26
N ARG A 19 20.53 12.11 13.43
CA ARG A 19 21.79 11.95 14.18
C ARG A 19 22.41 10.56 14.10
N ALA A 20 21.76 9.60 13.46
CA ALA A 20 22.29 8.25 13.31
C ALA A 20 23.42 8.21 12.28
N ARG A 21 24.62 8.64 12.67
CA ARG A 21 25.87 8.46 11.91
C ARG A 21 26.53 7.10 12.14
N GLY A 22 25.82 6.15 12.68
CA GLY A 22 26.31 4.80 12.93
C GLY A 22 25.29 3.76 12.48
N THR A 23 25.75 2.71 11.85
CA THR A 23 24.95 1.56 11.40
C THR A 23 24.19 0.87 12.52
N GLU A 24 24.66 0.97 13.76
CA GLU A 24 24.06 0.28 14.93
C GLU A 24 22.69 0.84 15.34
N SER A 25 22.46 2.16 15.21
CA SER A 25 21.18 2.76 15.62
C SER A 25 20.06 2.55 14.60
N VAL A 26 20.42 2.35 13.32
CA VAL A 26 19.45 2.06 12.25
C VAL A 26 19.00 0.60 12.32
N GLU A 27 19.92 -0.33 12.57
CA GLU A 27 19.58 -1.75 12.70
C GLU A 27 18.70 -2.03 13.92
N SER A 28 18.95 -1.38 15.07
CA SER A 28 18.11 -1.58 16.26
C SER A 28 16.68 -1.05 16.07
N SER A 29 16.50 0.05 15.34
CA SER A 29 15.18 0.61 15.07
C SER A 29 14.36 -0.28 14.13
N HIS A 30 14.98 -0.85 13.10
CA HIS A 30 14.31 -1.75 12.17
C HIS A 30 13.95 -3.09 12.82
N VAL A 31 14.82 -3.62 13.66
CA VAL A 31 14.60 -4.88 14.36
C VAL A 31 13.48 -4.76 15.42
N LEU A 32 13.31 -3.60 16.03
CA LEU A 32 12.23 -3.38 17.01
C LEU A 32 10.85 -3.32 16.34
N ALA A 33 10.73 -2.68 15.19
CA ALA A 33 9.48 -2.64 14.43
C ALA A 33 9.01 -4.04 13.96
N LEU A 34 9.97 -4.96 13.72
CA LEU A 34 9.69 -6.33 13.28
C LEU A 34 9.42 -7.31 14.46
N ARG A 35 9.64 -6.90 15.70
CA ARG A 35 9.50 -7.77 16.88
C ARG A 35 8.17 -7.69 17.61
N THR A 36 7.33 -6.74 17.29
CA THR A 36 5.96 -6.76 17.79
C THR A 36 5.27 -7.95 17.12
N PRO A 37 4.75 -8.93 17.86
CA PRO A 37 4.00 -10.01 17.24
C PRO A 37 2.78 -9.40 16.57
N MET A 38 2.85 -9.32 15.23
CA MET A 38 1.70 -8.90 14.43
C MET A 38 0.64 -10.00 14.55
N PRO A 39 -0.64 -9.65 14.74
CA PRO A 39 -1.71 -10.63 14.72
C PRO A 39 -1.57 -11.54 13.49
N ALA A 40 -1.74 -12.83 13.69
CA ALA A 40 -1.45 -13.83 12.66
C ALA A 40 -2.45 -13.83 11.49
N ASP A 41 -3.48 -13.01 11.57
CA ASP A 41 -4.62 -12.94 10.65
C ASP A 41 -4.82 -11.56 9.99
N VAL A 42 -4.02 -10.56 10.35
CA VAL A 42 -4.15 -9.18 9.84
C VAL A 42 -3.12 -8.89 8.75
N THR A 43 -3.58 -8.31 7.64
CA THR A 43 -2.72 -7.78 6.58
C THR A 43 -2.51 -6.29 6.80
N TYR A 44 -1.28 -5.87 6.98
CA TYR A 44 -0.93 -4.46 7.07
C TYR A 44 -0.58 -3.89 5.70
N SER A 45 -1.06 -2.68 5.43
CA SER A 45 -0.72 -1.94 4.22
C SER A 45 -0.30 -0.51 4.53
N PHE A 46 0.56 0.07 3.72
CA PHE A 46 1.05 1.43 3.90
C PHE A 46 1.57 2.03 2.58
N ASP A 47 1.51 3.36 2.52
CA ASP A 47 2.03 4.13 1.40
C ASP A 47 3.51 4.47 1.63
N THR A 48 4.38 3.94 0.79
CA THR A 48 5.84 4.13 0.90
C THR A 48 6.32 5.54 0.54
N GLN A 49 5.46 6.41 0.02
CA GLN A 49 5.85 7.76 -0.39
C GLN A 49 5.94 8.76 0.76
N PHE A 50 5.37 8.45 1.91
CA PHE A 50 5.36 9.34 3.07
C PHE A 50 6.47 9.07 4.09
N GLY A 51 7.40 8.17 3.80
CA GLY A 51 8.50 7.83 4.71
C GLY A 51 7.97 7.39 6.09
N SER A 52 8.53 7.96 7.15
CA SER A 52 8.14 7.63 8.53
C SER A 52 6.72 8.10 8.93
N ASN A 53 6.08 8.94 8.13
CA ASN A 53 4.74 9.46 8.39
C ASN A 53 3.65 8.66 7.64
N ALA A 54 4.01 7.54 7.03
CA ALA A 54 3.04 6.66 6.37
C ALA A 54 2.04 6.11 7.40
N ALA A 55 0.75 6.30 7.12
CA ALA A 55 -0.29 5.62 7.90
C ALA A 55 -0.23 4.12 7.60
N VAL A 56 -0.28 3.31 8.65
CA VAL A 56 -0.43 1.86 8.55
C VAL A 56 -1.90 1.54 8.67
N LEU A 57 -2.43 0.83 7.69
CA LEU A 57 -3.83 0.40 7.62
C LEU A 57 -3.92 -1.11 7.81
N GLU A 58 -4.97 -1.55 8.50
CA GLU A 58 -5.26 -2.98 8.74
C GLU A 58 -6.35 -3.42 7.75
N ASP A 59 -6.11 -4.53 7.06
CA ASP A 59 -7.04 -5.17 6.08
C ASP A 59 -7.66 -4.20 5.05
N THR A 60 -7.02 -3.05 4.85
CA THR A 60 -7.47 -2.02 3.92
C THR A 60 -6.28 -1.50 3.12
N SER A 61 -6.48 -1.17 1.85
CA SER A 61 -5.42 -0.59 1.02
C SER A 61 -5.44 0.93 1.05
N PRO A 62 -4.28 1.61 1.12
CA PRO A 62 -4.20 3.02 0.80
C PRO A 62 -4.67 3.29 -0.63
N THR A 63 -5.04 4.53 -0.91
CA THR A 63 -5.43 4.96 -2.25
C THR A 63 -4.32 4.66 -3.27
N LEU A 64 -4.69 4.02 -4.37
CA LEU A 64 -3.79 3.84 -5.51
C LEU A 64 -3.52 5.20 -6.16
N LYS A 65 -2.26 5.51 -6.36
CA LYS A 65 -1.83 6.77 -6.97
C LYS A 65 -1.33 6.54 -8.39
N SER A 66 -1.45 7.56 -9.24
CA SER A 66 -0.87 7.57 -10.59
C SER A 66 0.67 7.59 -10.59
N SER A 67 1.29 7.70 -9.42
CA SER A 67 2.71 7.49 -9.25
C SER A 67 3.07 6.03 -9.56
N GLN A 68 4.25 5.81 -10.10
CA GLN A 68 4.73 4.48 -10.49
C GLN A 68 5.08 3.56 -9.31
N GLN A 69 4.68 3.94 -8.10
CA GLN A 69 4.97 3.19 -6.87
C GLN A 69 3.65 2.77 -6.20
N PRO A 70 3.32 1.48 -6.25
CA PRO A 70 2.16 0.96 -5.55
C PRO A 70 2.37 0.94 -4.03
N PRO A 71 1.28 0.87 -3.25
CA PRO A 71 1.38 0.61 -1.81
C PRO A 71 2.15 -0.66 -1.50
N SER A 72 2.73 -0.70 -0.30
CA SER A 72 3.35 -1.92 0.24
C SER A 72 2.38 -2.62 1.18
N VAL A 73 2.48 -3.94 1.22
CA VAL A 73 1.70 -4.82 2.08
C VAL A 73 2.61 -5.76 2.86
N SER A 74 2.19 -6.09 4.07
CA SER A 74 2.76 -7.13 4.90
C SER A 74 1.66 -8.13 5.26
N PRO A 75 1.48 -9.18 4.45
CA PRO A 75 0.57 -10.25 4.80
C PRO A 75 1.02 -10.99 6.06
N PRO A 76 0.12 -11.70 6.76
CA PRO A 76 0.46 -12.46 7.95
C PRO A 76 1.64 -13.41 7.73
N GLY A 77 2.66 -13.31 8.58
CA GLY A 77 3.85 -14.19 8.53
C GLY A 77 4.77 -14.00 7.31
N LEU A 78 4.53 -13.02 6.45
CA LEU A 78 5.32 -12.75 5.25
C LEU A 78 6.08 -11.42 5.36
N ALA A 79 7.14 -11.31 4.56
CA ALA A 79 7.90 -10.07 4.45
C ALA A 79 7.09 -8.96 3.76
N VAL A 80 7.43 -7.71 4.08
CA VAL A 80 6.88 -6.53 3.40
C VAL A 80 7.21 -6.57 1.92
N ARG A 81 6.22 -6.41 1.07
CA ARG A 81 6.35 -6.31 -0.39
C ARG A 81 5.43 -5.25 -0.97
N ARG A 82 5.70 -4.83 -2.19
CA ARG A 82 4.78 -3.98 -2.95
C ARG A 82 3.60 -4.81 -3.47
N LEU A 83 2.46 -4.16 -3.65
CA LEU A 83 1.36 -4.74 -4.42
C LEU A 83 1.80 -5.01 -5.85
N THR A 84 1.36 -6.13 -6.40
CA THR A 84 1.54 -6.45 -7.82
C THR A 84 0.52 -5.66 -8.67
N PRO A 85 0.76 -5.46 -9.99
CA PRO A 85 -0.23 -4.84 -10.87
C PRO A 85 -1.58 -5.55 -10.85
N LEU A 86 -1.58 -6.88 -10.80
CA LEU A 86 -2.78 -7.70 -10.71
C LEU A 86 -3.59 -7.43 -9.43
N GLU A 87 -2.92 -7.29 -8.29
CA GLU A 87 -3.57 -6.93 -7.04
C GLU A 87 -4.16 -5.51 -7.10
N CYS A 88 -3.46 -4.57 -7.75
CA CYS A 88 -3.99 -3.22 -7.98
C CYS A 88 -5.24 -3.22 -8.88
N GLU A 89 -5.27 -4.04 -9.93
CA GLU A 89 -6.44 -4.23 -10.79
C GLU A 89 -7.64 -4.77 -10.00
N ARG A 90 -7.42 -5.77 -9.16
CA ARG A 90 -8.45 -6.35 -8.30
C ARG A 90 -8.98 -5.35 -7.28
N LEU A 91 -8.13 -4.48 -6.71
CA LEU A 91 -8.55 -3.39 -5.82
C LEU A 91 -9.44 -2.36 -6.55
N GLN A 92 -9.23 -2.16 -7.84
CA GLN A 92 -10.09 -1.33 -8.69
C GLN A 92 -11.39 -2.05 -9.12
N GLY A 93 -11.54 -3.33 -8.80
CA GLY A 93 -12.65 -4.16 -9.26
C GLY A 93 -12.60 -4.42 -10.77
N TRP A 94 -11.41 -4.41 -11.36
CA TRP A 94 -11.17 -4.73 -12.75
C TRP A 94 -10.91 -6.22 -12.95
N PRO A 95 -11.17 -6.75 -14.15
CA PRO A 95 -10.76 -8.12 -14.50
C PRO A 95 -9.24 -8.29 -14.39
N ASP A 96 -8.81 -9.50 -14.10
CA ASP A 96 -7.39 -9.85 -14.10
C ASP A 96 -6.74 -9.53 -15.45
N ASP A 97 -5.52 -9.00 -15.42
CA ASP A 97 -4.75 -8.63 -16.59
C ASP A 97 -5.36 -7.52 -17.47
N HIS A 98 -6.31 -6.74 -16.92
CA HIS A 98 -6.96 -5.64 -17.63
C HIS A 98 -5.98 -4.61 -18.20
N THR A 99 -4.89 -4.35 -17.49
CA THR A 99 -3.85 -3.40 -17.92
C THR A 99 -2.63 -4.08 -18.54
N ARG A 100 -2.65 -5.39 -18.74
CA ARG A 100 -1.46 -6.16 -19.15
C ARG A 100 -1.05 -5.88 -20.60
N TRP A 101 -2.02 -5.67 -21.48
CA TRP A 101 -1.77 -5.58 -22.91
C TRP A 101 -1.99 -4.16 -23.45
N THR A 102 -1.09 -3.71 -24.32
CA THR A 102 -1.29 -2.50 -25.11
C THR A 102 -2.28 -2.75 -26.24
N ALA A 103 -2.76 -1.68 -26.88
CA ALA A 103 -3.61 -1.78 -28.09
C ALA A 103 -2.93 -2.57 -29.23
N ASP A 104 -1.59 -2.55 -29.28
CA ASP A 104 -0.79 -3.27 -30.29
C ASP A 104 -0.52 -4.74 -29.89
N GLY A 105 -1.12 -5.22 -28.79
CA GLY A 105 -0.95 -6.59 -28.31
C GLY A 105 0.40 -6.86 -27.63
N LYS A 106 1.17 -5.84 -27.26
CA LYS A 106 2.43 -5.98 -26.51
C LYS A 106 2.17 -5.96 -25.02
N GLU A 107 2.97 -6.70 -24.26
CA GLU A 107 2.90 -6.67 -22.80
C GLU A 107 3.40 -5.32 -22.26
N GLN A 108 2.62 -4.73 -21.35
CA GLN A 108 2.97 -3.46 -20.72
C GLN A 108 3.95 -3.66 -19.57
N ALA A 109 4.85 -2.69 -19.39
CA ALA A 109 5.68 -2.61 -18.19
C ALA A 109 4.82 -2.34 -16.95
N ASP A 110 5.18 -2.92 -15.81
CA ASP A 110 4.47 -2.78 -14.55
C ASP A 110 4.27 -1.33 -14.12
N THR A 111 5.23 -0.45 -14.38
CA THR A 111 5.15 0.99 -14.09
C THR A 111 3.96 1.65 -14.79
N ASN A 112 3.68 1.28 -16.04
CA ASN A 112 2.52 1.79 -16.78
C ASN A 112 1.22 1.21 -16.22
N ARG A 113 1.21 -0.05 -15.85
CA ARG A 113 0.08 -0.72 -15.22
C ARG A 113 -0.29 -0.05 -13.89
N TYR A 114 0.67 0.22 -13.02
CA TYR A 114 0.45 0.96 -11.78
C TYR A 114 -0.12 2.36 -12.03
N LYS A 115 0.43 3.07 -13.01
CA LYS A 115 -0.07 4.40 -13.39
C LYS A 115 -1.52 4.36 -13.85
N GLN A 116 -1.89 3.36 -14.64
CA GLN A 116 -3.28 3.17 -15.10
C GLN A 116 -4.21 2.87 -13.93
N CYS A 117 -3.83 1.97 -13.03
CA CYS A 117 -4.62 1.66 -11.84
C CYS A 117 -4.83 2.91 -10.95
N GLY A 118 -3.79 3.74 -10.77
CA GLY A 118 -3.88 4.95 -9.96
C GLY A 118 -4.68 6.09 -10.61
N ASN A 119 -4.75 6.15 -11.94
CA ASN A 119 -5.58 7.12 -12.67
C ASN A 119 -7.03 6.63 -12.86
N GLY A 120 -7.27 5.36 -12.69
CA GLY A 120 -8.58 4.77 -12.91
C GLY A 120 -9.53 5.01 -11.75
N VAL A 121 -10.80 4.74 -12.01
CA VAL A 121 -11.86 4.77 -11.00
C VAL A 121 -12.23 3.33 -10.65
N ALA A 122 -12.40 3.05 -9.36
CA ALA A 122 -12.88 1.75 -8.91
C ALA A 122 -14.26 1.45 -9.51
N SER A 123 -14.38 0.35 -10.22
CA SER A 123 -15.62 -0.03 -10.94
C SER A 123 -16.85 -0.08 -10.04
N PRO A 124 -16.78 -0.59 -8.79
CA PRO A 124 -17.93 -0.56 -7.88
C PRO A 124 -18.41 0.85 -7.55
N VAL A 125 -17.47 1.81 -7.39
CA VAL A 125 -17.79 3.21 -7.11
C VAL A 125 -18.43 3.88 -8.32
N ALA A 126 -17.85 3.70 -9.52
CA ALA A 126 -18.40 4.23 -10.76
C ALA A 126 -19.81 3.70 -11.03
N ARG A 127 -20.03 2.42 -10.79
CA ARG A 127 -21.34 1.79 -10.92
C ARG A 127 -22.35 2.39 -9.94
N TRP A 128 -21.98 2.51 -8.66
CA TRP A 128 -22.86 3.11 -7.65
C TRP A 128 -23.26 4.55 -8.02
N VAL A 129 -22.30 5.38 -8.45
CA VAL A 129 -22.58 6.75 -8.91
C VAL A 129 -23.55 6.74 -10.10
N GLY A 130 -23.33 5.87 -11.08
CA GLY A 130 -24.21 5.74 -12.25
C GLY A 130 -25.64 5.34 -11.86
N GLU A 131 -25.79 4.44 -10.90
CA GLU A 131 -27.09 4.03 -10.38
C GLU A 131 -27.82 5.18 -9.66
N GLN A 132 -27.09 6.04 -8.94
CA GLN A 132 -27.68 7.23 -8.30
C GLN A 132 -28.11 8.32 -9.31
N LEU A 133 -27.43 8.42 -10.45
CA LEU A 133 -27.76 9.42 -11.47
C LEU A 133 -28.91 8.98 -12.40
N ARG A 134 -29.16 7.68 -12.53
CA ARG A 134 -30.19 7.14 -13.43
C ARG A 134 -31.59 7.79 -13.23
N PRO A 135 -32.12 7.90 -11.99
CA PRO A 135 -33.46 8.48 -11.80
C PRO A 135 -33.56 9.93 -12.27
N VAL A 136 -32.43 10.69 -12.19
CA VAL A 136 -32.39 12.09 -12.60
C VAL A 136 -32.45 12.21 -14.14
N LEU A 137 -31.84 11.27 -14.86
CA LEU A 137 -31.79 11.25 -16.31
C LEU A 137 -33.08 10.70 -16.95
N GLU A 138 -33.84 9.89 -16.23
CA GLU A 138 -35.09 9.28 -16.70
C GLU A 138 -36.33 10.19 -16.43
N THR A 139 -36.11 11.36 -15.80
CA THR A 139 -37.22 12.28 -15.41
C THR A 139 -37.52 13.36 -16.48
N GLU A 140 -36.84 13.35 -17.65
CA GLU A 140 -37.12 14.17 -18.82
C GLU A 140 -37.96 13.38 -19.84
#